data_cc1a19eefbcdb2e36ec68771c9dc93ce
#
_entry.id   cc1a19eefbcdb2e36ec68771c9dc93ce
#
_cell.length_a   1.000
_cell.length_b   1.000
_cell.length_c   1.000
_cell.angle_alpha   90.00
_cell.angle_beta   90.00
_cell.angle_gamma   90.00
#
_symmetry.space_group_name_H-M   'P 1'
#
loop_
_entity.id
_entity.type
_entity.pdbx_description
1 polymer ?
#
loop_
_entity_poly.entity_id
_entity_poly.type
_entity_poly.pdbx_seq_one_letter_code
_entity_poly.pdbx_strand_id
1 'polypeptide(L)'
;GMSVMVLPGRNPVVLAKELATMDLLSDGRVEIGLGAGWMISDYEQLGIPYDAPGVRIDRFLEGLGIIKQCMQPGAFSQHGTHYNVTGYDGLPKPVQAKVPVLIGGGGKRVLSIAAREADIVGINPSMHAGVVGPEAFAHMTEAAVDEKVAIVRAGAGDRLADIEMNIRAFLVNVTDDGAGARSRLAGMLSVDEAMLLSSPFALIGSPAELTERLLERRERWGFSYVIVGAEDVDKFAPVV
;
A
#
# COMPACT_ATOMS: atom_id res chain seq x y z
N GLY A 1 -9.68 7.44 5.80
CA GLY A 1 -9.40 6.07 6.23
C GLY A 1 -7.91 5.79 6.37
N MET A 2 -7.58 4.69 7.02
CA MET A 2 -6.20 4.20 7.10
C MET A 2 -5.90 3.40 5.84
N SER A 3 -4.88 3.78 5.07
CA SER A 3 -4.61 3.11 3.80
C SER A 3 -3.98 1.71 3.97
N VAL A 4 -3.12 1.52 4.97
CA VAL A 4 -2.47 0.22 5.22
C VAL A 4 -2.29 -0.02 6.71
N MET A 5 -2.74 -1.17 7.20
CA MET A 5 -2.54 -1.64 8.57
C MET A 5 -1.35 -2.59 8.65
N VAL A 6 -0.58 -2.51 9.74
CA VAL A 6 0.54 -3.42 10.03
C VAL A 6 -0.01 -4.72 10.62
N LEU A 7 -0.20 -5.74 9.77
CA LEU A 7 -0.81 -7.01 10.16
C LEU A 7 0.02 -7.80 11.22
N PRO A 8 1.36 -7.90 11.14
CA PRO A 8 2.13 -8.64 12.15
C PRO A 8 1.95 -8.18 13.60
N GLY A 9 1.51 -6.96 13.82
CA GLY A 9 1.20 -6.40 15.14
C GLY A 9 -0.22 -6.69 15.64
N ARG A 10 -1.02 -7.47 14.92
CA ARG A 10 -2.43 -7.73 15.22
C ARG A 10 -2.75 -9.22 15.20
N ASN A 11 -3.76 -9.62 15.98
CA ASN A 11 -4.35 -10.95 15.81
C ASN A 11 -5.22 -10.96 14.55
N PRO A 12 -4.95 -11.82 13.55
CA PRO A 12 -5.66 -11.81 12.28
C PRO A 12 -7.15 -12.18 12.37
N VAL A 13 -7.53 -13.03 13.34
CA VAL A 13 -8.94 -13.40 13.57
C VAL A 13 -9.72 -12.22 14.13
N VAL A 14 -9.15 -11.51 15.11
CA VAL A 14 -9.78 -10.31 15.68
C VAL A 14 -9.94 -9.23 14.62
N LEU A 15 -8.87 -8.98 13.86
CA LEU A 15 -8.90 -7.99 12.77
C LEU A 15 -9.94 -8.36 11.71
N ALA A 16 -10.02 -9.62 11.31
CA ALA A 16 -11.03 -10.08 10.35
C ALA A 16 -12.45 -9.78 10.83
N LYS A 17 -12.74 -10.02 12.12
CA LYS A 17 -14.04 -9.73 12.72
C LYS A 17 -14.35 -8.22 12.72
N GLU A 18 -13.36 -7.40 13.08
CA GLU A 18 -13.50 -5.93 13.03
C GLU A 18 -13.83 -5.46 11.61
N LEU A 19 -13.08 -5.94 10.61
CA LEU A 19 -13.24 -5.58 9.21
C LEU A 19 -14.60 -6.04 8.64
N ALA A 20 -15.04 -7.27 8.96
CA ALA A 20 -16.36 -7.76 8.54
C ALA A 20 -17.49 -6.95 9.18
N THR A 21 -17.32 -6.53 10.44
CA THR A 21 -18.28 -5.64 11.11
C THR A 21 -18.32 -4.27 10.45
N MET A 22 -17.15 -3.70 10.10
CA MET A 22 -17.08 -2.42 9.38
C MET A 22 -17.73 -2.52 8.00
N ASP A 23 -17.54 -3.64 7.31
CA ASP A 23 -18.14 -3.87 6.00
C ASP A 23 -19.67 -3.91 6.10
N LEU A 24 -20.20 -4.61 7.10
CA LEU A 24 -21.65 -4.65 7.39
C LEU A 24 -22.19 -3.25 7.71
N LEU A 25 -21.50 -2.48 8.58
CA LEU A 25 -21.95 -1.14 8.98
C LEU A 25 -21.84 -0.10 7.86
N SER A 26 -20.95 -0.31 6.92
CA SER A 26 -20.74 0.58 5.77
C SER A 26 -21.55 0.18 4.54
N ASP A 27 -22.32 -0.91 4.61
CA ASP A 27 -23.04 -1.47 3.46
C ASP A 27 -22.10 -1.79 2.28
N GLY A 28 -21.06 -2.59 2.57
CA GLY A 28 -20.15 -3.14 1.56
C GLY A 28 -19.16 -2.14 0.96
N ARG A 29 -18.69 -1.14 1.73
CA ARG A 29 -17.75 -0.12 1.25
C ARG A 29 -16.32 -0.25 1.79
N VAL A 30 -15.99 -1.38 2.41
CA VAL A 30 -14.65 -1.61 2.98
C VAL A 30 -13.68 -2.10 1.93
N GLU A 31 -12.49 -1.51 1.91
CA GLU A 31 -11.28 -2.04 1.30
C GLU A 31 -10.25 -2.30 2.41
N ILE A 32 -9.55 -3.43 2.34
CA ILE A 32 -8.62 -3.87 3.38
C ILE A 32 -7.19 -3.60 2.95
N GLY A 33 -6.57 -2.54 3.45
CA GLY A 33 -5.15 -2.27 3.24
C GLY A 33 -4.27 -2.96 4.28
N LEU A 34 -3.36 -3.84 3.85
CA LEU A 34 -2.49 -4.62 4.71
C LEU A 34 -1.01 -4.51 4.30
N GLY A 35 -0.13 -4.48 5.30
CA GLY A 35 1.32 -4.47 5.12
C GLY A 35 2.05 -5.31 6.16
N ALA A 36 3.29 -5.70 5.83
CA ALA A 36 4.16 -6.48 6.72
C ALA A 36 4.85 -5.64 7.81
N GLY A 37 4.65 -4.32 7.81
CA GLY A 37 5.33 -3.38 8.73
C GLY A 37 6.80 -3.16 8.36
N TRP A 38 7.28 -1.94 8.62
CA TRP A 38 8.67 -1.56 8.29
C TRP A 38 9.30 -0.63 9.34
N MET A 39 8.52 0.18 10.05
CA MET A 39 9.01 1.21 10.95
C MET A 39 9.37 0.61 12.31
N ILE A 40 10.64 0.70 12.70
CA ILE A 40 11.15 0.16 13.97
C ILE A 40 10.46 0.79 15.16
N SER A 41 10.31 2.13 15.14
CA SER A 41 9.72 2.88 16.25
C SER A 41 8.28 2.46 16.57
N ASP A 42 7.50 2.05 15.56
CA ASP A 42 6.12 1.57 15.80
C ASP A 42 6.13 0.30 16.66
N TYR A 43 7.03 -0.62 16.35
CA TYR A 43 7.16 -1.88 17.08
C TYR A 43 7.69 -1.66 18.50
N GLU A 44 8.70 -0.81 18.66
CA GLU A 44 9.29 -0.48 19.98
C GLU A 44 8.27 0.20 20.88
N GLN A 45 7.54 1.20 20.37
CA GLN A 45 6.54 1.95 21.14
C GLN A 45 5.34 1.08 21.53
N LEU A 46 4.97 0.10 20.70
CA LEU A 46 3.89 -0.83 20.99
C LEU A 46 4.34 -2.03 21.84
N GLY A 47 5.64 -2.18 22.14
CA GLY A 47 6.18 -3.32 22.86
C GLY A 47 6.08 -4.64 22.10
N ILE A 48 6.10 -4.58 20.77
CA ILE A 48 6.01 -5.74 19.88
C ILE A 48 7.40 -6.05 19.32
N PRO A 49 7.84 -7.32 19.29
CA PRO A 49 9.13 -7.69 18.72
C PRO A 49 9.27 -7.26 17.26
N TYR A 50 10.36 -6.56 16.94
CA TYR A 50 10.72 -6.22 15.56
C TYR A 50 11.53 -7.35 14.94
N ASP A 51 10.83 -8.38 14.47
CA ASP A 51 11.44 -9.53 13.82
C ASP A 51 12.17 -9.16 12.52
N ALA A 52 13.06 -10.02 12.06
CA ALA A 52 13.71 -9.89 10.76
C ALA A 52 12.65 -9.76 9.62
N PRO A 53 12.94 -9.01 8.54
CA PRO A 53 11.97 -8.77 7.47
C PRO A 53 11.32 -10.04 6.89
N GLY A 54 12.10 -11.12 6.75
CA GLY A 54 11.60 -12.41 6.27
C GLY A 54 10.51 -12.97 7.19
N VAL A 55 10.74 -12.96 8.49
CA VAL A 55 9.80 -13.45 9.52
C VAL A 55 8.52 -12.62 9.53
N ARG A 56 8.65 -11.28 9.44
CA ARG A 56 7.47 -10.39 9.37
C ARG A 56 6.63 -10.66 8.13
N ILE A 57 7.26 -10.92 6.97
CA ILE A 57 6.57 -11.25 5.72
C ILE A 57 5.90 -12.63 5.82
N ASP A 58 6.52 -13.63 6.45
CA ASP A 58 5.91 -14.94 6.66
C ASP A 58 4.70 -14.85 7.58
N ARG A 59 4.83 -14.13 8.69
CA ARG A 59 3.72 -13.85 9.61
C ARG A 59 2.57 -13.10 8.91
N PHE A 60 2.90 -12.12 8.09
CA PHE A 60 1.94 -11.39 7.27
C PHE A 60 1.17 -12.33 6.34
N LEU A 61 1.86 -13.21 5.63
CA LEU A 61 1.24 -14.14 4.68
C LEU A 61 0.30 -15.15 5.36
N GLU A 62 0.73 -15.70 6.50
CA GLU A 62 -0.14 -16.58 7.32
C GLU A 62 -1.39 -15.83 7.80
N GLY A 63 -1.22 -14.61 8.33
CA GLY A 63 -2.32 -13.77 8.80
C GLY A 63 -3.29 -13.37 7.70
N LEU A 64 -2.78 -13.06 6.50
CA LEU A 64 -3.60 -12.77 5.33
C LEU A 64 -4.48 -13.97 4.96
N GLY A 65 -3.92 -15.18 4.97
CA GLY A 65 -4.68 -16.41 4.73
C GLY A 65 -5.83 -16.59 5.72
N ILE A 66 -5.57 -16.34 7.01
CA ILE A 66 -6.59 -16.40 8.06
C ILE A 66 -7.70 -15.36 7.82
N ILE A 67 -7.34 -14.11 7.51
CA ILE A 67 -8.33 -13.06 7.23
C ILE A 67 -9.23 -13.48 6.06
N LYS A 68 -8.64 -13.95 4.96
CA LYS A 68 -9.39 -14.41 3.80
C LYS A 68 -10.35 -15.57 4.15
N GLN A 69 -9.92 -16.53 4.97
CA GLN A 69 -10.78 -17.64 5.41
C GLN A 69 -11.88 -17.18 6.36
N CYS A 70 -11.61 -16.25 7.29
CA CYS A 70 -12.64 -15.67 8.16
C CYS A 70 -13.77 -14.98 7.40
N MET A 71 -13.47 -14.41 6.21
CA MET A 71 -14.47 -13.75 5.36
C MET A 71 -15.35 -14.74 4.59
N GLN A 72 -14.93 -16.01 4.47
CA GLN A 72 -15.71 -17.04 3.77
C GLN A 72 -16.72 -17.71 4.69
N PRO A 73 -17.83 -18.26 4.15
CA PRO A 73 -18.79 -19.05 4.93
C PRO A 73 -18.16 -20.32 5.51
N GLY A 74 -18.62 -20.70 6.71
CA GLY A 74 -18.27 -21.95 7.36
C GLY A 74 -17.04 -21.87 8.26
N ALA A 75 -16.84 -22.93 9.04
CA ALA A 75 -15.70 -23.05 9.94
C ALA A 75 -14.45 -23.51 9.19
N PHE A 76 -13.29 -23.01 9.64
CA PHE A 76 -11.99 -23.41 9.10
C PHE A 76 -10.97 -23.70 10.20
N SER A 77 -9.93 -24.42 9.83
CA SER A 77 -8.74 -24.60 10.66
C SER A 77 -7.49 -24.28 9.85
N GLN A 78 -6.53 -23.60 10.46
CA GLN A 78 -5.22 -23.31 9.87
C GLN A 78 -4.16 -23.44 10.96
N HIS A 79 -3.16 -24.28 10.71
CA HIS A 79 -2.04 -24.51 11.62
C HIS A 79 -0.75 -24.08 10.92
N GLY A 80 -0.15 -23.00 11.39
CA GLY A 80 1.05 -22.41 10.83
C GLY A 80 2.16 -22.23 11.86
N THR A 81 3.20 -21.55 11.44
CA THR A 81 4.34 -21.23 12.30
C THR A 81 4.00 -20.11 13.30
N HIS A 82 3.18 -19.17 12.87
CA HIS A 82 2.87 -17.95 13.62
C HIS A 82 1.49 -17.96 14.25
N TYR A 83 0.54 -18.66 13.64
CA TYR A 83 -0.85 -18.68 14.09
C TYR A 83 -1.43 -20.08 14.04
N ASN A 84 -2.31 -20.37 15.02
CA ASN A 84 -3.08 -21.61 15.07
C ASN A 84 -4.54 -21.27 15.29
N VAL A 85 -5.39 -21.65 14.34
CA VAL A 85 -6.84 -21.48 14.37
C VAL A 85 -7.48 -22.86 14.21
N THR A 86 -8.44 -23.20 15.07
CA THR A 86 -9.08 -24.52 15.05
C THR A 86 -10.59 -24.38 15.08
N GLY A 87 -11.28 -24.88 14.04
CA GLY A 87 -12.72 -24.95 13.97
C GLY A 87 -13.44 -23.60 14.11
N TYR A 88 -12.82 -22.51 13.67
CA TYR A 88 -13.35 -21.16 13.85
C TYR A 88 -14.30 -20.78 12.71
N ASP A 89 -15.54 -20.41 13.07
CA ASP A 89 -16.50 -19.76 12.17
C ASP A 89 -16.73 -18.33 12.64
N GLY A 90 -16.09 -17.39 11.95
CA GLY A 90 -16.13 -15.97 12.33
C GLY A 90 -17.44 -15.30 11.91
N LEU A 91 -18.10 -14.66 12.88
CA LEU A 91 -19.29 -13.83 12.65
C LEU A 91 -19.06 -12.41 13.18
N PRO A 92 -19.64 -11.36 12.53
CA PRO A 92 -20.42 -11.43 11.28
C PRO A 92 -19.55 -11.78 10.05
N LYS A 93 -20.21 -12.18 8.96
CA LYS A 93 -19.58 -12.21 7.63
C LYS A 93 -19.73 -10.84 6.97
N PRO A 94 -18.84 -10.45 6.05
CA PRO A 94 -19.00 -9.22 5.29
C PRO A 94 -20.23 -9.25 4.39
N VAL A 95 -20.74 -8.07 4.00
CA VAL A 95 -21.80 -7.92 3.01
C VAL A 95 -21.27 -8.21 1.61
N GLN A 96 -20.05 -7.78 1.35
CA GLN A 96 -19.37 -8.03 0.08
C GLN A 96 -19.08 -9.52 -0.08
N ALA A 97 -19.39 -10.08 -1.25
CA ALA A 97 -19.00 -11.46 -1.59
C ALA A 97 -17.46 -11.65 -1.56
N LYS A 98 -16.73 -10.60 -1.87
CA LYS A 98 -15.29 -10.50 -1.78
C LYS A 98 -14.91 -9.08 -1.36
N VAL A 99 -14.33 -8.93 -0.19
CA VAL A 99 -13.78 -7.64 0.27
C VAL A 99 -12.43 -7.42 -0.41
N PRO A 100 -12.23 -6.29 -1.15
CA PRO A 100 -10.98 -6.02 -1.83
C PRO A 100 -9.81 -5.91 -0.86
N VAL A 101 -8.67 -6.51 -1.22
CA VAL A 101 -7.45 -6.48 -0.41
C VAL A 101 -6.38 -5.67 -1.14
N LEU A 102 -5.92 -4.60 -0.51
CA LEU A 102 -4.75 -3.83 -0.92
C LEU A 102 -3.52 -4.34 -0.16
N ILE A 103 -2.46 -4.68 -0.90
CA ILE A 103 -1.14 -4.98 -0.32
C ILE A 103 -0.13 -3.97 -0.83
N GLY A 104 0.44 -3.19 0.09
CA GLY A 104 1.48 -2.21 -0.20
C GLY A 104 2.88 -2.76 0.06
N GLY A 105 3.82 -2.45 -0.84
CA GLY A 105 5.21 -2.85 -0.67
C GLY A 105 6.19 -2.20 -1.63
N GLY A 106 7.48 -2.27 -1.29
CA GLY A 106 8.57 -1.74 -2.12
C GLY A 106 9.65 -2.78 -2.46
N GLY A 107 9.68 -3.90 -1.74
CA GLY A 107 10.65 -4.97 -1.96
C GLY A 107 10.09 -6.10 -2.83
N LYS A 108 10.97 -6.79 -3.56
CA LYS A 108 10.62 -7.85 -4.53
C LYS A 108 9.68 -8.90 -3.93
N ARG A 109 9.97 -9.40 -2.71
CA ARG A 109 9.19 -10.47 -2.09
C ARG A 109 7.74 -10.04 -1.82
N VAL A 110 7.55 -8.84 -1.23
CA VAL A 110 6.21 -8.32 -0.91
C VAL A 110 5.43 -8.03 -2.18
N LEU A 111 6.07 -7.42 -3.20
CA LEU A 111 5.42 -7.15 -4.49
C LEU A 111 5.02 -8.43 -5.22
N SER A 112 5.84 -9.49 -5.16
CA SER A 112 5.48 -10.79 -5.73
C SER A 112 4.31 -11.46 -4.97
N ILE A 113 4.20 -11.25 -3.65
CA ILE A 113 3.04 -11.70 -2.86
C ILE A 113 1.81 -10.88 -3.26
N ALA A 114 1.93 -9.55 -3.30
CA ALA A 114 0.85 -8.66 -3.69
C ALA A 114 0.28 -9.02 -5.08
N ALA A 115 1.13 -9.29 -6.05
CA ALA A 115 0.74 -9.70 -7.39
C ALA A 115 -0.12 -10.98 -7.42
N ARG A 116 0.11 -11.92 -6.48
CA ARG A 116 -0.65 -13.17 -6.40
C ARG A 116 -1.90 -13.07 -5.52
N GLU A 117 -1.84 -12.27 -4.47
CA GLU A 117 -2.81 -12.32 -3.38
C GLU A 117 -3.74 -11.10 -3.32
N ALA A 118 -3.33 -9.95 -3.85
CA ALA A 118 -4.07 -8.71 -3.72
C ALA A 118 -5.01 -8.44 -4.90
N ASP A 119 -6.02 -7.62 -4.65
CA ASP A 119 -6.89 -7.00 -5.65
C ASP A 119 -6.32 -5.62 -6.04
N ILE A 120 -5.69 -4.95 -5.08
CA ILE A 120 -5.04 -3.65 -5.25
C ILE A 120 -3.58 -3.76 -4.83
N VAL A 121 -2.66 -3.41 -5.74
CA VAL A 121 -1.22 -3.46 -5.46
C VAL A 121 -0.66 -2.06 -5.30
N GLY A 122 -0.23 -1.73 -4.08
CA GLY A 122 0.37 -0.44 -3.74
C GLY A 122 1.89 -0.45 -3.93
N ILE A 123 2.39 0.35 -4.87
CA ILE A 123 3.83 0.54 -5.06
C ILE A 123 4.35 1.56 -4.04
N ASN A 124 5.37 1.17 -3.29
CA ASN A 124 6.02 2.01 -2.27
C ASN A 124 7.54 2.02 -2.42
N PRO A 125 8.24 3.02 -1.85
CA PRO A 125 9.69 2.93 -1.63
C PRO A 125 10.04 1.72 -0.75
N SER A 126 11.22 1.16 -0.95
CA SER A 126 11.73 0.11 -0.06
C SER A 126 12.30 0.74 1.20
N MET A 127 11.87 0.26 2.36
CA MET A 127 12.20 0.83 3.67
C MET A 127 12.98 -0.20 4.50
N HIS A 128 14.10 -0.71 3.95
CA HIS A 128 14.89 -1.76 4.60
C HIS A 128 15.54 -1.32 5.92
N ALA A 129 15.90 -0.05 6.03
CA ALA A 129 16.50 0.50 7.24
C ALA A 129 15.53 0.59 8.43
N GLY A 130 14.23 0.45 8.19
CA GLY A 130 13.20 0.58 9.24
C GLY A 130 12.97 2.02 9.71
N VAL A 131 13.56 2.99 9.01
CA VAL A 131 13.43 4.44 9.23
C VAL A 131 13.31 5.15 7.90
N VAL A 132 12.76 6.38 7.90
CA VAL A 132 12.77 7.24 6.73
C VAL A 132 14.15 7.88 6.62
N GLY A 133 14.86 7.61 5.55
CA GLY A 133 16.21 8.12 5.30
C GLY A 133 16.43 8.48 3.83
N PRO A 134 17.59 9.08 3.50
CA PRO A 134 17.94 9.48 2.12
C PRO A 134 17.87 8.34 1.10
N GLU A 135 18.13 7.10 1.53
CA GLU A 135 18.03 5.92 0.67
C GLU A 135 16.60 5.68 0.14
N ALA A 136 15.58 6.18 0.82
CA ALA A 136 14.20 6.08 0.35
C ALA A 136 14.00 6.81 -0.99
N PHE A 137 14.71 7.93 -1.21
CA PHE A 137 14.60 8.69 -2.46
C PHE A 137 15.13 7.91 -3.67
N ALA A 138 16.14 7.06 -3.50
CA ALA A 138 16.62 6.20 -4.59
C ALA A 138 15.52 5.23 -5.10
N HIS A 139 14.57 4.87 -4.22
CA HIS A 139 13.43 4.03 -4.55
C HIS A 139 12.21 4.79 -5.09
N MET A 140 12.30 6.12 -5.16
CA MET A 140 11.22 7.00 -5.64
C MET A 140 11.43 7.46 -7.10
N THR A 141 12.51 7.05 -7.75
CA THR A 141 12.80 7.35 -9.16
C THR A 141 11.89 6.57 -10.10
N GLU A 142 11.69 7.08 -11.32
CA GLU A 142 10.96 6.35 -12.38
C GLU A 142 11.53 4.96 -12.62
N ALA A 143 12.86 4.85 -12.75
CA ALA A 143 13.52 3.56 -12.98
C ALA A 143 13.24 2.55 -11.87
N ALA A 144 13.27 2.98 -10.61
CA ALA A 144 12.92 2.12 -9.48
C ALA A 144 11.44 1.70 -9.50
N VAL A 145 10.54 2.55 -10.00
CA VAL A 145 9.12 2.20 -10.17
C VAL A 145 8.92 1.27 -11.36
N ASP A 146 9.61 1.48 -12.48
CA ASP A 146 9.61 0.55 -13.62
C ASP A 146 9.97 -0.88 -13.17
N GLU A 147 11.04 -1.05 -12.38
CA GLU A 147 11.45 -2.34 -11.81
C GLU A 147 10.37 -2.96 -10.93
N LYS A 148 9.76 -2.16 -10.06
CA LYS A 148 8.70 -2.64 -9.15
C LYS A 148 7.44 -3.07 -9.92
N VAL A 149 7.01 -2.28 -10.89
CA VAL A 149 5.87 -2.62 -11.75
C VAL A 149 6.17 -3.88 -12.58
N ALA A 150 7.40 -4.03 -13.08
CA ALA A 150 7.82 -5.25 -13.77
C ALA A 150 7.72 -6.49 -12.88
N ILE A 151 8.09 -6.40 -11.58
CA ILE A 151 7.93 -7.49 -10.61
C ILE A 151 6.45 -7.85 -10.44
N VAL A 152 5.56 -6.86 -10.33
CA VAL A 152 4.12 -7.10 -10.20
C VAL A 152 3.57 -7.76 -11.46
N ARG A 153 3.87 -7.23 -12.64
CA ARG A 153 3.44 -7.80 -13.94
C ARG A 153 3.90 -9.25 -14.11
N ALA A 154 5.16 -9.53 -13.80
CA ALA A 154 5.69 -10.89 -13.87
C ALA A 154 5.05 -11.84 -12.84
N GLY A 155 4.72 -11.36 -11.64
CA GLY A 155 4.11 -12.16 -10.58
C GLY A 155 2.62 -12.39 -10.73
N ALA A 156 1.92 -11.50 -11.41
CA ALA A 156 0.48 -11.55 -11.61
C ALA A 156 0.04 -12.51 -12.73
N GLY A 157 0.85 -12.63 -13.79
CA GLY A 157 0.45 -13.41 -14.96
C GLY A 157 -0.91 -12.97 -15.50
N ASP A 158 -1.82 -13.90 -15.71
CA ASP A 158 -3.16 -13.65 -16.26
C ASP A 158 -4.04 -12.78 -15.33
N ARG A 159 -3.71 -12.73 -14.02
CA ARG A 159 -4.44 -11.88 -13.05
C ARG A 159 -4.18 -10.38 -13.21
N LEU A 160 -3.20 -9.97 -14.03
CA LEU A 160 -2.84 -8.55 -14.14
C LEU A 160 -4.03 -7.66 -14.52
N ALA A 161 -4.94 -8.16 -15.33
CA ALA A 161 -6.15 -7.43 -15.75
C ALA A 161 -7.15 -7.17 -14.59
N ASP A 162 -7.07 -7.99 -13.52
CA ASP A 162 -7.94 -7.91 -12.34
C ASP A 162 -7.30 -7.12 -11.19
N ILE A 163 -6.06 -6.65 -11.37
CA ILE A 163 -5.31 -5.92 -10.34
C ILE A 163 -5.42 -4.42 -10.60
N GLU A 164 -5.87 -3.70 -9.60
CA GLU A 164 -5.78 -2.25 -9.57
C GLU A 164 -4.40 -1.80 -9.06
N MET A 165 -3.70 -0.99 -9.85
CA MET A 165 -2.39 -0.46 -9.46
C MET A 165 -2.55 0.85 -8.70
N ASN A 166 -1.99 0.87 -7.49
CA ASN A 166 -2.07 1.99 -6.57
C ASN A 166 -0.70 2.62 -6.31
N ILE A 167 -0.69 3.93 -6.12
CA ILE A 167 0.46 4.69 -5.63
C ILE A 167 0.03 5.77 -4.66
N ARG A 168 0.84 6.02 -3.64
CA ARG A 168 0.67 7.17 -2.73
C ARG A 168 1.63 8.29 -3.12
N ALA A 169 1.12 9.47 -3.41
CA ALA A 169 1.93 10.68 -3.50
C ALA A 169 2.26 11.17 -2.07
N PHE A 170 3.55 11.27 -1.76
CA PHE A 170 4.04 11.76 -0.46
C PHE A 170 4.35 13.26 -0.50
N LEU A 171 4.68 13.78 -1.68
CA LEU A 171 5.06 15.17 -1.90
C LEU A 171 4.01 15.82 -2.81
N VAL A 172 3.00 16.45 -2.20
CA VAL A 172 1.89 17.09 -2.92
C VAL A 172 1.95 18.59 -2.74
N ASN A 173 1.97 19.34 -3.84
CA ASN A 173 1.85 20.80 -3.81
C ASN A 173 1.19 21.31 -5.10
N VAL A 174 -0.08 21.64 -5.02
CA VAL A 174 -0.84 22.21 -6.15
C VAL A 174 -0.57 23.72 -6.19
N THR A 175 0.11 24.18 -7.23
CA THR A 175 0.55 25.57 -7.37
C THR A 175 0.85 25.91 -8.84
N ASP A 176 0.59 27.16 -9.25
CA ASP A 176 0.95 27.65 -10.57
C ASP A 176 2.46 27.87 -10.74
N ASP A 177 3.20 28.05 -9.62
CA ASP A 177 4.68 28.10 -9.61
C ASP A 177 5.26 26.70 -9.33
N GLY A 178 4.95 25.72 -10.15
CA GLY A 178 5.43 24.35 -9.99
C GLY A 178 6.96 24.24 -10.05
N ALA A 179 7.62 24.97 -10.95
CA ALA A 179 9.07 24.99 -11.07
C ALA A 179 9.76 25.54 -9.82
N GLY A 180 9.34 26.71 -9.33
CA GLY A 180 9.91 27.31 -8.13
C GLY A 180 9.61 26.45 -6.87
N ALA A 181 8.45 25.81 -6.79
CA ALA A 181 8.11 24.92 -5.69
C ALA A 181 9.01 23.67 -5.68
N ARG A 182 9.26 23.05 -6.85
CA ARG A 182 10.21 21.91 -6.98
C ARG A 182 11.62 22.29 -6.62
N SER A 183 12.11 23.43 -7.11
CA SER A 183 13.46 23.92 -6.81
C SER A 183 13.67 24.15 -5.32
N ARG A 184 12.73 24.81 -4.64
CA ARG A 184 12.79 25.00 -3.19
C ARG A 184 12.78 23.68 -2.41
N LEU A 185 11.90 22.75 -2.79
CA LEU A 185 11.79 21.44 -2.13
C LEU A 185 13.03 20.58 -2.38
N ALA A 186 13.58 20.60 -3.60
CA ALA A 186 14.82 19.91 -3.94
C ALA A 186 15.99 20.37 -3.06
N GLY A 187 16.11 21.70 -2.87
CA GLY A 187 17.12 22.26 -1.97
C GLY A 187 16.91 21.84 -0.51
N MET A 188 15.67 21.82 -0.02
CA MET A 188 15.36 21.39 1.36
C MET A 188 15.64 19.90 1.60
N LEU A 189 15.35 19.05 0.62
CA LEU A 189 15.52 17.59 0.72
C LEU A 189 16.92 17.13 0.27
N SER A 190 17.73 18.03 -0.28
CA SER A 190 19.02 17.71 -0.89
C SER A 190 18.92 16.63 -1.98
N VAL A 191 17.91 16.75 -2.85
CA VAL A 191 17.67 15.86 -4.00
C VAL A 191 17.71 16.65 -5.30
N ASP A 192 17.82 15.95 -6.44
CA ASP A 192 17.73 16.57 -7.75
C ASP A 192 16.29 17.03 -8.05
N GLU A 193 16.12 18.23 -8.58
CA GLU A 193 14.82 18.76 -9.03
C GLU A 193 14.21 17.88 -10.14
N ALA A 194 15.04 17.32 -11.03
CA ALA A 194 14.58 16.40 -12.07
C ALA A 194 13.97 15.13 -11.47
N MET A 195 14.47 14.65 -10.34
CA MET A 195 13.87 13.52 -9.61
C MET A 195 12.48 13.87 -9.07
N LEU A 196 12.29 15.06 -8.51
CA LEU A 196 10.96 15.51 -8.05
C LEU A 196 9.98 15.70 -9.20
N LEU A 197 10.47 16.14 -10.36
CA LEU A 197 9.66 16.31 -11.56
C LEU A 197 9.13 14.97 -12.09
N SER A 198 10.00 13.96 -12.14
CA SER A 198 9.71 12.67 -12.74
C SER A 198 9.10 11.65 -11.77
N SER A 199 9.41 11.77 -10.47
CA SER A 199 8.96 10.81 -9.45
C SER A 199 7.45 10.66 -9.40
N PRO A 200 6.92 9.43 -9.51
CA PRO A 200 5.48 9.21 -9.37
C PRO A 200 4.97 9.40 -7.92
N PHE A 201 5.86 9.52 -6.94
CA PHE A 201 5.54 9.84 -5.55
C PHE A 201 5.45 11.35 -5.26
N ALA A 202 5.73 12.20 -6.27
CA ALA A 202 5.63 13.64 -6.18
C ALA A 202 4.58 14.18 -7.16
N LEU A 203 3.71 15.08 -6.68
CA LEU A 203 2.69 15.80 -7.43
C LEU A 203 2.82 17.29 -7.13
N ILE A 204 3.69 17.98 -7.87
CA ILE A 204 4.02 19.40 -7.67
C ILE A 204 3.87 20.13 -8.98
N GLY A 205 2.88 21.03 -9.06
CA GLY A 205 2.55 21.80 -10.26
C GLY A 205 1.13 22.33 -10.29
N SER A 206 0.73 22.92 -11.39
CA SER A 206 -0.64 23.38 -11.62
C SER A 206 -1.62 22.21 -11.78
N PRO A 207 -2.93 22.41 -11.56
CA PRO A 207 -3.92 21.36 -11.77
C PRO A 207 -3.81 20.71 -13.16
N ALA A 208 -3.62 21.50 -14.20
CA ALA A 208 -3.49 20.99 -15.58
C ALA A 208 -2.27 20.09 -15.75
N GLU A 209 -1.09 20.54 -15.29
CA GLU A 209 0.15 19.74 -15.31
C GLU A 209 0.01 18.44 -14.52
N LEU A 210 -0.64 18.47 -13.36
CA LEU A 210 -0.83 17.29 -12.51
C LEU A 210 -1.80 16.30 -13.15
N THR A 211 -2.88 16.77 -13.77
CA THR A 211 -3.82 15.92 -14.52
C THR A 211 -3.09 15.20 -15.67
N GLU A 212 -2.31 15.94 -16.49
CA GLU A 212 -1.54 15.35 -17.59
C GLU A 212 -0.59 14.25 -17.09
N ARG A 213 0.19 14.53 -16.02
CA ARG A 213 1.09 13.54 -15.40
C ARG A 213 0.38 12.32 -14.85
N LEU A 214 -0.78 12.48 -14.25
CA LEU A 214 -1.56 11.35 -13.77
C LEU A 214 -2.02 10.44 -14.91
N LEU A 215 -2.43 11.03 -16.05
CA LEU A 215 -2.78 10.28 -17.24
C LEU A 215 -1.56 9.54 -17.82
N GLU A 216 -0.40 10.20 -17.96
CA GLU A 216 0.84 9.57 -18.39
C GLU A 216 1.23 8.38 -17.49
N ARG A 217 1.13 8.56 -16.17
CA ARG A 217 1.44 7.51 -15.18
C ARG A 217 0.47 6.34 -15.25
N ARG A 218 -0.79 6.61 -15.55
CA ARG A 218 -1.80 5.59 -15.80
C ARG A 218 -1.46 4.75 -17.04
N GLU A 219 -1.07 5.41 -18.13
CA GLU A 219 -0.67 4.71 -19.36
C GLU A 219 0.61 3.88 -19.15
N ARG A 220 1.63 4.46 -18.51
CA ARG A 220 2.93 3.81 -18.34
C ARG A 220 2.90 2.66 -17.36
N TRP A 221 2.34 2.88 -16.16
CA TRP A 221 2.41 1.96 -15.03
C TRP A 221 1.08 1.32 -14.67
N GLY A 222 -0.03 1.82 -15.17
CA GLY A 222 -1.37 1.36 -14.83
C GLY A 222 -1.93 1.98 -13.55
N PHE A 223 -1.31 3.04 -12.99
CA PHE A 223 -1.81 3.66 -11.76
C PHE A 223 -3.17 4.31 -11.98
N SER A 224 -4.21 3.64 -11.51
CA SER A 224 -5.60 4.11 -11.53
C SER A 224 -6.08 4.59 -10.16
N TYR A 225 -5.39 4.18 -9.10
CA TYR A 225 -5.71 4.52 -7.72
C TYR A 225 -4.57 5.34 -7.08
N VAL A 226 -4.78 6.64 -6.96
CA VAL A 226 -3.78 7.56 -6.38
C VAL A 226 -4.24 8.00 -4.99
N ILE A 227 -3.37 7.86 -3.99
CA ILE A 227 -3.61 8.31 -2.62
C ILE A 227 -2.82 9.60 -2.37
N VAL A 228 -3.49 10.61 -1.86
CA VAL A 228 -2.87 11.85 -1.33
C VAL A 228 -3.07 11.93 0.19
N GLY A 229 -2.32 12.80 0.87
CA GLY A 229 -2.50 13.06 2.29
C GLY A 229 -3.87 13.68 2.59
N ALA A 230 -4.42 13.45 3.79
CA ALA A 230 -5.70 14.04 4.18
C ALA A 230 -5.64 15.58 4.20
N GLU A 231 -4.47 16.13 4.50
CA GLU A 231 -4.16 17.56 4.50
C GLU A 231 -4.13 18.18 3.09
N ASP A 232 -4.02 17.35 2.05
CA ASP A 232 -3.92 17.79 0.65
C ASP A 232 -5.24 17.66 -0.12
N VAL A 233 -6.27 17.02 0.46
CA VAL A 233 -7.53 16.70 -0.23
C VAL A 233 -8.17 17.93 -0.86
N ASP A 234 -8.34 19.00 -0.09
CA ASP A 234 -9.01 20.24 -0.59
C ASP A 234 -8.16 20.93 -1.67
N LYS A 235 -6.84 20.93 -1.51
CA LYS A 235 -5.92 21.52 -2.50
C LYS A 235 -5.84 20.70 -3.78
N PHE A 236 -6.01 19.39 -3.67
CA PHE A 236 -5.94 18.46 -4.79
C PHE A 236 -7.26 18.31 -5.56
N ALA A 237 -8.39 18.72 -4.97
CA ALA A 237 -9.71 18.63 -5.58
C ALA A 237 -9.80 19.20 -7.01
N PRO A 238 -9.09 20.31 -7.40
CA PRO A 238 -9.11 20.81 -8.77
C PRO A 238 -8.41 19.91 -9.81
N VAL A 239 -7.69 18.86 -9.38
CA VAL A 239 -6.95 17.94 -10.25
C VAL A 239 -7.80 16.73 -10.66
N VAL A 240 -8.92 16.48 -9.94
CA VAL A 240 -9.79 15.29 -10.08
C VAL A 240 -11.03 15.56 -10.89
#